data_99034418e5dc802923232e1cfc224ce1
#
_entry.id   99034418e5dc802923232e1cfc224ce1
#
_cell.length_a   1.000
_cell.length_b   1.000
_cell.length_c   1.000
_cell.angle_alpha   90.00
_cell.angle_beta   90.00
_cell.angle_gamma   90.00
#
_symmetry.space_group_name_H-M   'P 1'
#
loop_
_entity.id
_entity.type
_entity.pdbx_description
1 polymer ?
#
loop_
_entity_poly.entity_id
_entity_poly.type
_entity_poly.pdbx_seq_one_letter_code
_entity_poly.pdbx_strand_id
1 'polypeptide(L)'
;MENKFFYIIVVIVLIYFFYNNYSKSKKAIKMIENGAKVIDVRTSKEFDLGHFAGSVNIPLNIIENNIEKIKSFKKDIIVVCASGVRSGKANSFLKKNGIKSANGGSWSSLK
;
A
#
# COMPACT_ATOMS: atom_id res chain seq x y z
N MET A 1 -11.97 33.14 20.79
CA MET A 1 -12.24 31.81 21.34
C MET A 1 -11.13 30.85 20.99
N GLU A 2 -10.62 30.20 21.96
CA GLU A 2 -9.55 29.23 21.79
C GLU A 2 -10.05 27.96 21.12
N ASN A 3 -9.30 27.46 20.13
CA ASN A 3 -9.60 26.20 19.45
C ASN A 3 -8.69 25.07 19.94
N LYS A 4 -8.49 25.01 21.25
CA LYS A 4 -7.63 23.97 21.85
C LYS A 4 -8.10 22.57 21.54
N PHE A 5 -9.42 22.35 21.56
CA PHE A 5 -9.98 21.05 21.23
C PHE A 5 -9.71 20.68 19.77
N PHE A 6 -9.74 21.67 18.86
CA PHE A 6 -9.42 21.45 17.47
C PHE A 6 -7.98 20.95 17.32
N TYR A 7 -7.02 21.60 17.96
CA TYR A 7 -5.63 21.20 17.90
C TYR A 7 -5.40 19.80 18.51
N ILE A 8 -6.07 19.51 19.62
CA ILE A 8 -5.99 18.19 20.24
C ILE A 8 -6.51 17.12 19.30
N ILE A 9 -7.65 17.35 18.65
CA ILE A 9 -8.23 16.41 17.69
C ILE A 9 -7.29 16.19 16.51
N VAL A 10 -6.71 17.27 15.96
CA VAL A 10 -5.75 17.17 14.85
C VAL A 10 -4.55 16.33 15.25
N VAL A 11 -4.01 16.56 16.44
CA VAL A 11 -2.85 15.80 16.94
C VAL A 11 -3.21 14.32 17.08
N ILE A 12 -4.38 14.01 17.65
CA ILE A 12 -4.84 12.63 17.82
C ILE A 12 -4.99 11.95 16.46
N VAL A 13 -5.58 12.63 15.47
CA VAL A 13 -5.76 12.11 14.12
C VAL A 13 -4.40 11.82 13.47
N LEU A 14 -3.44 12.75 13.63
CA LEU A 14 -2.09 12.56 13.09
C LEU A 14 -1.38 11.37 13.75
N ILE A 15 -1.48 11.24 15.07
CA ILE A 15 -0.89 10.12 15.80
C ILE A 15 -1.49 8.81 15.33
N TYR A 16 -2.83 8.76 15.21
CA TYR A 16 -3.53 7.57 14.71
C TYR A 16 -3.08 7.22 13.30
N PHE A 17 -2.99 8.23 12.41
CA PHE A 17 -2.58 8.02 11.03
C PHE A 17 -1.15 7.46 10.96
N PHE A 18 -0.21 8.06 11.69
CA PHE A 18 1.17 7.59 11.69
C PHE A 18 1.30 6.19 12.31
N TYR A 19 0.59 5.91 13.39
CA TYR A 19 0.58 4.59 14.00
C TYR A 19 0.03 3.53 13.06
N ASN A 20 -1.09 3.83 12.41
CA ASN A 20 -1.74 2.91 11.48
C ASN A 20 -0.82 2.61 10.29
N ASN A 21 -0.17 3.64 9.75
CA ASN A 21 0.76 3.49 8.63
C ASN A 21 2.00 2.68 9.05
N TYR A 22 2.53 2.95 10.24
CA TYR A 22 3.66 2.18 10.80
C TYR A 22 3.30 0.69 10.95
N SER A 23 2.12 0.41 11.49
CA SER A 23 1.64 -0.96 11.69
C SER A 23 1.49 -1.72 10.37
N LYS A 24 0.95 -1.06 9.34
CA LYS A 24 0.82 -1.63 8.00
C LYS A 24 2.18 -1.95 7.39
N SER A 25 3.13 -1.03 7.51
CA SER A 25 4.48 -1.21 6.97
C SER A 25 5.19 -2.37 7.64
N LYS A 26 5.09 -2.49 8.95
CA LYS A 26 5.74 -3.56 9.70
C LYS A 26 5.21 -4.93 9.29
N LYS A 27 3.88 -5.05 9.15
CA LYS A 27 3.26 -6.29 8.69
C LYS A 27 3.67 -6.62 7.26
N ALA A 28 3.70 -5.61 6.38
CA ALA A 28 4.08 -5.79 4.99
C ALA A 28 5.53 -6.26 4.86
N ILE A 29 6.45 -5.66 5.62
CA ILE A 29 7.87 -6.06 5.61
C ILE A 29 8.00 -7.53 5.96
N LYS A 30 7.27 -7.99 6.97
CA LYS A 30 7.30 -9.39 7.38
C LYS A 30 6.79 -10.31 6.28
N MET A 31 5.71 -9.91 5.60
CA MET A 31 5.19 -10.69 4.47
C MET A 31 6.19 -10.74 3.30
N ILE A 32 6.87 -9.64 3.04
CA ILE A 32 7.90 -9.58 1.99
C ILE A 32 9.05 -10.52 2.33
N GLU A 33 9.49 -10.53 3.57
CA GLU A 33 10.54 -11.45 4.04
C GLU A 33 10.13 -12.91 3.82
N ASN A 34 8.83 -13.19 3.86
CA ASN A 34 8.26 -14.52 3.62
C ASN A 34 7.92 -14.75 2.14
N GLY A 35 8.38 -13.88 1.24
CA GLY A 35 8.28 -14.10 -0.19
C GLY A 35 7.14 -13.37 -0.90
N ALA A 36 6.41 -12.49 -0.24
CA ALA A 36 5.34 -11.74 -0.90
C ALA A 36 5.87 -10.86 -2.04
N LYS A 37 5.06 -10.68 -3.07
CA LYS A 37 5.37 -9.81 -4.20
C LYS A 37 4.80 -8.42 -3.95
N VAL A 38 5.61 -7.39 -4.14
CA VAL A 38 5.17 -6.00 -3.98
C VAL A 38 4.71 -5.44 -5.31
N ILE A 39 3.50 -4.91 -5.33
CA ILE A 39 2.93 -4.22 -6.48
C ILE A 39 2.71 -2.75 -6.11
N ASP A 40 3.34 -1.86 -6.87
CA ASP A 40 3.20 -0.42 -6.71
C ASP A 40 2.09 0.05 -7.65
N VAL A 41 1.01 0.59 -7.09
CA VAL A 41 -0.17 0.98 -7.87
C VAL A 41 -0.19 2.47 -8.21
N ARG A 42 0.95 3.14 -8.03
CA ARG A 42 1.10 4.54 -8.46
C ARG A 42 1.21 4.61 -9.97
N THR A 43 1.21 5.84 -10.50
CA THR A 43 1.46 6.02 -11.93
C THR A 43 2.88 5.58 -12.31
N SER A 44 3.09 5.26 -13.57
CA SER A 44 4.41 4.87 -14.05
C SER A 44 5.44 5.99 -13.86
N LYS A 45 5.01 7.23 -14.00
CA LYS A 45 5.88 8.40 -13.78
C LYS A 45 6.36 8.49 -12.33
N GLU A 46 5.46 8.30 -11.37
CA GLU A 46 5.82 8.27 -9.96
C GLU A 46 6.79 7.12 -9.68
N PHE A 47 6.51 5.96 -10.23
CA PHE A 47 7.33 4.76 -10.05
C PHE A 47 8.75 4.98 -10.57
N ASP A 48 8.89 5.61 -11.73
CA ASP A 48 10.20 5.87 -12.35
C ASP A 48 11.06 6.83 -11.53
N LEU A 49 10.43 7.71 -10.75
CA LEU A 49 11.14 8.65 -9.88
C LEU A 49 11.68 8.01 -8.60
N GLY A 50 11.26 6.80 -8.30
CA GLY A 50 11.72 6.06 -7.14
C GLY A 50 10.67 5.04 -6.73
N HIS A 51 11.11 3.84 -6.36
CA HIS A 51 10.21 2.77 -5.94
C HIS A 51 10.94 1.76 -5.08
N PHE A 52 10.19 0.89 -4.43
CA PHE A 52 10.76 -0.19 -3.64
C PHE A 52 11.45 -1.21 -4.56
N ALA A 53 12.68 -1.57 -4.25
CA ALA A 53 13.45 -2.51 -5.05
C ALA A 53 12.72 -3.86 -5.15
N GLY A 54 12.57 -4.35 -6.37
CA GLY A 54 11.88 -5.61 -6.63
C GLY A 54 10.36 -5.47 -6.80
N SER A 55 9.80 -4.27 -6.64
CA SER A 55 8.37 -4.06 -6.86
C SER A 55 8.05 -4.00 -8.36
N VAL A 56 6.82 -4.35 -8.70
CA VAL A 56 6.28 -4.26 -10.05
C VAL A 56 5.27 -3.13 -10.09
N ASN A 57 5.32 -2.30 -11.12
CA ASN A 57 4.36 -1.20 -11.27
C ASN A 57 3.14 -1.68 -12.07
N ILE A 58 2.00 -1.67 -11.41
CA ILE A 58 0.69 -1.88 -12.04
C ILE A 58 -0.21 -0.78 -11.53
N PRO A 59 -0.33 0.33 -12.27
CA PRO A 59 -1.16 1.46 -11.84
C PRO A 59 -2.59 1.05 -11.52
N LEU A 60 -3.18 1.73 -10.53
CA LEU A 60 -4.52 1.40 -10.04
C LEU A 60 -5.57 1.35 -11.16
N ASN A 61 -5.48 2.26 -12.12
CA ASN A 61 -6.48 2.36 -13.19
C ASN A 61 -6.47 1.18 -14.16
N ILE A 62 -5.44 0.34 -14.14
CA ILE A 62 -5.35 -0.84 -15.00
C ILE A 62 -5.25 -2.14 -14.23
N ILE A 63 -5.44 -2.10 -12.91
CA ILE A 63 -5.29 -3.30 -12.09
C ILE A 63 -6.31 -4.39 -12.45
N GLU A 64 -7.52 -3.98 -12.86
CA GLU A 64 -8.54 -4.92 -13.29
C GLU A 64 -8.09 -5.78 -14.47
N ASN A 65 -7.36 -5.17 -15.39
CA ASN A 65 -6.89 -5.84 -16.60
C ASN A 65 -5.69 -6.75 -16.33
N ASN A 66 -5.16 -6.72 -15.10
CA ASN A 66 -3.95 -7.45 -14.74
C ASN A 66 -4.18 -8.51 -13.68
N ILE A 67 -5.42 -8.87 -13.39
CA ILE A 67 -5.76 -9.86 -12.37
C ILE A 67 -5.10 -11.21 -12.67
N GLU A 68 -5.16 -11.67 -13.90
CA GLU A 68 -4.57 -12.96 -14.26
C GLU A 68 -3.04 -12.93 -14.15
N LYS A 69 -2.43 -11.80 -14.52
CA LYS A 69 -0.99 -11.61 -14.35
C LYS A 69 -0.61 -11.67 -12.88
N ILE A 70 -1.39 -11.02 -12.02
CA ILE A 70 -1.13 -11.00 -10.58
C ILE A 70 -1.26 -12.39 -9.99
N LYS A 71 -2.30 -13.13 -10.39
CA LYS A 71 -2.48 -14.52 -9.96
C LYS A 71 -1.31 -15.39 -10.41
N SER A 72 -0.74 -15.09 -11.57
CA SER A 72 0.37 -15.87 -12.12
C SER A 72 1.66 -15.77 -11.30
N PHE A 73 1.79 -14.75 -10.46
CA PHE A 73 2.95 -14.66 -9.56
C PHE A 73 2.97 -15.78 -8.52
N LYS A 74 1.79 -16.33 -8.18
CA LYS A 74 1.65 -17.43 -7.19
C LYS A 74 2.27 -17.09 -5.84
N LYS A 75 2.08 -15.85 -5.41
CA LYS A 75 2.62 -15.31 -4.16
C LYS A 75 1.56 -14.46 -3.49
N ASP A 76 1.72 -14.29 -2.18
CA ASP A 76 0.97 -13.27 -1.47
C ASP A 76 1.37 -11.91 -2.03
N ILE A 77 0.43 -10.98 -2.06
CA ILE A 77 0.64 -9.67 -2.69
C ILE A 77 0.61 -8.57 -1.64
N ILE A 78 1.58 -7.68 -1.72
CA ILE A 78 1.58 -6.42 -0.97
C ILE A 78 1.39 -5.31 -1.99
N VAL A 79 0.38 -4.46 -1.78
CA VAL A 79 0.17 -3.29 -2.63
C VAL A 79 0.59 -2.03 -1.89
N VAL A 80 1.27 -1.14 -2.59
CA VAL A 80 1.75 0.14 -2.05
C VAL A 80 1.42 1.27 -2.99
N CYS A 81 1.37 2.48 -2.44
CA CYS A 81 1.27 3.71 -3.21
C CYS A 81 2.03 4.82 -2.46
N ALA A 82 1.70 6.09 -2.70
CA ALA A 82 2.37 7.19 -2.00
C ALA A 82 1.95 7.30 -0.53
N SER A 83 0.65 7.15 -0.24
CA SER A 83 0.10 7.35 1.11
C SER A 83 -0.70 6.17 1.66
N GLY A 84 -1.01 5.17 0.84
CA GLY A 84 -1.81 4.02 1.23
C GLY A 84 -3.27 4.09 0.79
N VAL A 85 -3.72 5.20 0.21
CA VAL A 85 -5.13 5.35 -0.22
C VAL A 85 -5.40 4.55 -1.49
N ARG A 86 -4.63 4.77 -2.53
CA ARG A 86 -4.78 4.02 -3.80
C ARG A 86 -4.53 2.54 -3.58
N SER A 87 -3.52 2.20 -2.79
CA SER A 87 -3.21 0.81 -2.48
C SER A 87 -4.30 0.16 -1.63
N GLY A 88 -5.01 0.92 -0.80
CA GLY A 88 -6.17 0.42 -0.07
C GLY A 88 -7.29 -0.02 -1.02
N LYS A 89 -7.56 0.78 -2.05
CA LYS A 89 -8.55 0.43 -3.08
C LYS A 89 -8.12 -0.81 -3.86
N ALA A 90 -6.86 -0.87 -4.25
CA ALA A 90 -6.30 -2.02 -4.94
C ALA A 90 -6.41 -3.28 -4.09
N ASN A 91 -6.07 -3.19 -2.82
CA ASN A 91 -6.13 -4.31 -1.90
C ASN A 91 -7.56 -4.87 -1.79
N SER A 92 -8.56 -4.00 -1.64
CA SER A 92 -9.96 -4.41 -1.58
C SER A 92 -10.37 -5.15 -2.85
N PHE A 93 -9.97 -4.64 -4.01
CA PHE A 93 -10.27 -5.24 -5.30
C PHE A 93 -9.62 -6.63 -5.44
N LEU A 94 -8.34 -6.74 -5.06
CA LEU A 94 -7.62 -8.01 -5.14
C LEU A 94 -8.26 -9.07 -4.25
N LYS A 95 -8.63 -8.70 -3.03
CA LYS A 95 -9.30 -9.62 -2.10
C LYS A 95 -10.63 -10.12 -2.66
N LYS A 96 -11.41 -9.24 -3.29
CA LYS A 96 -12.67 -9.64 -3.93
C LYS A 96 -12.45 -10.65 -5.05
N ASN A 97 -11.28 -10.65 -5.65
CA ASN A 97 -10.93 -11.57 -6.73
C ASN A 97 -10.15 -12.79 -6.23
N GLY A 98 -10.19 -13.07 -4.93
CA GLY A 98 -9.60 -14.27 -4.36
C GLY A 98 -8.09 -14.24 -4.20
N ILE A 99 -7.48 -13.06 -4.29
CA ILE A 99 -6.03 -12.92 -4.14
C ILE A 99 -5.72 -12.56 -2.69
N LYS A 100 -4.81 -13.31 -2.07
CA LYS A 100 -4.34 -13.00 -0.73
C LYS A 100 -3.42 -11.79 -0.80
N SER A 101 -3.87 -10.67 -0.25
CA SER A 101 -3.15 -9.41 -0.35
C SER A 101 -3.28 -8.59 0.92
N ALA A 102 -2.39 -7.62 1.09
CA ALA A 102 -2.43 -6.64 2.16
C ALA A 102 -1.99 -5.28 1.65
N ASN A 103 -2.50 -4.23 2.27
CA ASN A 103 -2.09 -2.87 1.97
C ASN A 103 -0.80 -2.55 2.73
N GLY A 104 0.29 -2.33 2.01
CA GLY A 104 1.57 -1.97 2.61
C GLY A 104 1.72 -0.49 2.92
N GLY A 105 0.77 0.34 2.52
CA GLY A 105 0.81 1.77 2.75
C GLY A 105 1.74 2.50 1.80
N SER A 106 2.56 3.39 2.36
CA SER A 106 3.55 4.13 1.57
C SER A 106 4.72 3.21 1.17
N TRP A 107 5.08 3.25 -0.11
CA TRP A 107 6.20 2.46 -0.62
C TRP A 107 7.52 2.78 0.09
N SER A 108 7.70 4.03 0.49
CA SER A 108 8.93 4.48 1.14
C SER A 108 9.08 3.95 2.57
N SER A 109 8.02 3.44 3.15
CA SER A 109 8.03 2.88 4.51
C SER A 109 8.48 1.43 4.55
N LEU A 110 8.71 0.80 3.41
CA LEU A 110 9.10 -0.62 3.33
C LEU A 110 10.60 -0.87 3.47
N LYS A 111 11.36 0.16 3.66
CA LYS A 111 12.82 0.05 3.80
C LYS A 111 13.24 -0.68 5.06
#